data_612659ef87f68ce506c7dd15e205c3d6
#
_entry.id   612659ef87f68ce506c7dd15e205c3d6
#
_cell.length_a   1.000
_cell.length_b   1.000
_cell.length_c   1.000
_cell.angle_alpha   90.00
_cell.angle_beta   90.00
_cell.angle_gamma   90.00
#
_symmetry.space_group_name_H-M   'P 1'
#
loop_
_entity.id
_entity.type
_entity.pdbx_description
1 polymer ?
#
loop_
_entity_poly.entity_id
_entity_poly.type
_entity_poly.pdbx_seq_one_letter_code
_entity_poly.pdbx_strand_id
1 'polypeptide(L)'
;MLVSKICLTGGPCAGKTTALSKIDNELTNMGYKVFIIDEVATRIINEGIRPFGEGKISMLDFERILLKEQLINEECFSYAANLIDKKCVIICDRGVFDVKSFLNEKDFDSLIKEFGKTKLELMDSYDLVISLTTAAKGAQKYYTTSNNSARKEDIKEAIISDDKVENAWSFHNNLKIVSNKYSFDEKMNNVLEIIKKHLNIDEKKEAKYLVELPLNIDNIKDYTKIRITQTYLKTNGNYEMRLRKRSLEGENTYYVTIKKTYDDKEKIISPLFIFVNITLTRFYINVLIVFIVCNIFNNFYKFWNFRCSICF
;
A
#
# COMPACT_ATOMS: atom_id res chain seq x y z
N MET A 1 -16.46 8.12 -1.18
CA MET A 1 -15.88 7.89 0.17
C MET A 1 -14.44 7.45 0.06
N LEU A 2 -13.61 7.64 1.10
CA LEU A 2 -12.23 7.20 1.05
C LEU A 2 -12.18 5.70 1.35
N VAL A 3 -11.71 4.90 0.39
CA VAL A 3 -11.38 3.50 0.60
C VAL A 3 -9.90 3.46 1.00
N SER A 4 -9.56 2.78 2.08
CA SER A 4 -8.17 2.56 2.47
C SER A 4 -7.76 1.13 2.19
N LYS A 5 -6.62 0.96 1.49
CA LYS A 5 -6.02 -0.34 1.21
C LYS A 5 -4.77 -0.56 2.05
N ILE A 6 -4.80 -1.58 2.89
CA ILE A 6 -3.77 -1.91 3.87
C ILE A 6 -3.19 -3.28 3.56
N CYS A 7 -1.89 -3.38 3.44
CA CYS A 7 -1.20 -4.66 3.33
C CYS A 7 -0.77 -5.15 4.72
N LEU A 8 -1.14 -6.37 5.05
CA LEU A 8 -0.64 -7.09 6.22
C LEU A 8 0.33 -8.18 5.74
N THR A 9 1.60 -8.01 6.02
CA THR A 9 2.66 -8.92 5.57
C THR A 9 3.54 -9.39 6.72
N GLY A 10 4.56 -10.16 6.42
CA GLY A 10 5.53 -10.70 7.38
C GLY A 10 5.81 -12.18 7.14
N GLY A 11 6.85 -12.68 7.78
CA GLY A 11 7.30 -14.07 7.64
C GLY A 11 6.30 -15.11 8.13
N PRO A 12 6.67 -16.40 8.06
CA PRO A 12 5.87 -17.49 8.57
C PRO A 12 5.67 -17.37 10.10
N CYS A 13 4.53 -17.80 10.61
CA CYS A 13 4.17 -17.73 12.05
C CYS A 13 4.26 -16.31 12.66
N ALA A 14 4.04 -15.27 11.87
CA ALA A 14 4.05 -13.89 12.34
C ALA A 14 2.75 -13.49 13.08
N GLY A 15 1.66 -14.27 12.94
CA GLY A 15 0.36 -14.00 13.55
C GLY A 15 -0.62 -13.27 12.61
N LYS A 16 -0.37 -13.26 11.30
CA LYS A 16 -1.22 -12.58 10.30
C LYS A 16 -2.69 -12.98 10.39
N THR A 17 -2.99 -14.27 10.38
CA THR A 17 -4.39 -14.78 10.42
C THR A 17 -5.13 -14.31 11.67
N THR A 18 -4.48 -14.30 12.84
CA THR A 18 -5.06 -13.79 14.08
C THR A 18 -5.30 -12.28 14.00
N ALA A 19 -4.34 -11.56 13.43
CA ALA A 19 -4.47 -10.12 13.22
C ALA A 19 -5.65 -9.79 12.28
N LEU A 20 -5.80 -10.52 11.16
CA LEU A 20 -6.91 -10.35 10.22
C LEU A 20 -8.26 -10.51 10.90
N SER A 21 -8.45 -11.60 11.65
CA SER A 21 -9.70 -11.84 12.38
C SER A 21 -10.00 -10.74 13.38
N LYS A 22 -8.99 -10.24 14.08
CA LYS A 22 -9.14 -9.16 15.05
C LYS A 22 -9.45 -7.82 14.38
N ILE A 23 -8.77 -7.51 13.28
CA ILE A 23 -9.01 -6.29 12.48
C ILE A 23 -10.45 -6.28 11.96
N ASP A 24 -10.91 -7.39 11.37
CA ASP A 24 -12.26 -7.51 10.82
C ASP A 24 -13.30 -7.25 11.89
N ASN A 25 -13.22 -7.94 13.03
CA ASN A 25 -14.16 -7.79 14.12
C ASN A 25 -14.21 -6.34 14.65
N GLU A 26 -13.05 -5.76 14.95
CA GLU A 26 -12.97 -4.42 15.54
C GLU A 26 -13.44 -3.33 14.57
N LEU A 27 -13.00 -3.34 13.31
CA LEU A 27 -13.39 -2.33 12.34
C LEU A 27 -14.88 -2.47 11.95
N THR A 28 -15.39 -3.69 11.85
CA THR A 28 -16.82 -3.94 11.59
C THR A 28 -17.67 -3.38 12.75
N ASN A 29 -17.28 -3.60 13.99
CA ASN A 29 -17.95 -3.02 15.17
C ASN A 29 -17.92 -1.49 15.18
N MET A 30 -16.91 -0.88 14.55
CA MET A 30 -16.79 0.58 14.38
C MET A 30 -17.56 1.10 13.14
N GLY A 31 -18.33 0.23 12.46
CA GLY A 31 -19.17 0.61 11.31
C GLY A 31 -18.48 0.65 9.97
N TYR A 32 -17.24 0.15 9.86
CA TYR A 32 -16.56 0.00 8.57
C TYR A 32 -17.06 -1.25 7.83
N LYS A 33 -17.09 -1.18 6.50
CA LYS A 33 -17.12 -2.38 5.66
C LYS A 33 -15.69 -2.84 5.45
N VAL A 34 -15.35 -3.99 5.99
CA VAL A 34 -14.03 -4.61 5.82
C VAL A 34 -14.10 -5.61 4.67
N PHE A 35 -13.14 -5.53 3.78
CA PHE A 35 -12.86 -6.53 2.76
C PHE A 35 -11.51 -7.17 3.07
N ILE A 36 -11.44 -8.47 3.04
CA ILE A 36 -10.19 -9.22 3.20
C ILE A 36 -9.88 -9.90 1.88
N ILE A 37 -8.68 -9.66 1.36
CA ILE A 37 -8.10 -10.41 0.26
C ILE A 37 -7.18 -11.44 0.87
N ASP A 38 -7.59 -12.70 0.82
CA ASP A 38 -6.85 -13.83 1.37
C ASP A 38 -5.51 -14.04 0.65
N GLU A 39 -4.58 -14.74 1.31
CA GLU A 39 -3.26 -15.05 0.77
C GLU A 39 -3.37 -15.85 -0.55
N VAL A 40 -3.13 -15.19 -1.67
CA VAL A 40 -3.25 -15.76 -3.02
C VAL A 40 -2.34 -16.97 -3.18
N ALA A 41 -1.11 -16.91 -2.65
CA ALA A 41 -0.14 -18.02 -2.76
C ALA A 41 -0.70 -19.32 -2.16
N THR A 42 -1.26 -19.26 -0.95
CA THR A 42 -1.86 -20.42 -0.28
C THR A 42 -3.03 -20.99 -1.11
N ARG A 43 -3.87 -20.13 -1.68
CA ARG A 43 -5.01 -20.55 -2.49
C ARG A 43 -4.57 -21.30 -3.73
N ILE A 44 -3.71 -20.71 -4.57
CA ILE A 44 -3.29 -21.33 -5.84
C ILE A 44 -2.47 -22.62 -5.63
N ILE A 45 -1.67 -22.70 -4.53
CA ILE A 45 -0.97 -23.91 -4.13
C ILE A 45 -1.95 -25.05 -3.81
N ASN A 46 -3.01 -24.74 -3.06
CA ASN A 46 -4.05 -25.72 -2.71
C ASN A 46 -4.88 -26.15 -3.92
N GLU A 47 -5.06 -25.25 -4.89
CA GLU A 47 -5.71 -25.54 -6.18
C GLU A 47 -4.82 -26.33 -7.16
N GLY A 48 -3.55 -26.59 -6.80
CA GLY A 48 -2.64 -27.47 -7.57
C GLY A 48 -1.56 -26.74 -8.36
N ILE A 49 -1.54 -25.41 -8.41
CA ILE A 49 -0.48 -24.62 -9.06
C ILE A 49 0.67 -24.45 -8.07
N ARG A 50 1.79 -25.14 -8.29
CA ARG A 50 2.87 -25.24 -7.29
C ARG A 50 4.25 -25.02 -7.93
N PRO A 51 5.18 -24.34 -7.24
CA PRO A 51 6.58 -24.24 -7.66
C PRO A 51 7.44 -25.41 -7.12
N PHE A 52 6.83 -26.42 -6.50
CA PHE A 52 7.49 -27.57 -5.90
C PHE A 52 6.68 -28.86 -6.09
N GLY A 53 7.35 -30.02 -5.91
CA GLY A 53 6.73 -31.34 -6.06
C GLY A 53 6.67 -31.80 -7.51
N GLU A 54 5.88 -32.87 -7.76
CA GLU A 54 5.62 -33.38 -9.08
C GLU A 54 4.68 -32.43 -9.84
N GLY A 55 4.93 -32.24 -11.15
CA GLY A 55 4.15 -31.30 -11.97
C GLY A 55 4.38 -29.82 -11.64
N LYS A 56 5.50 -29.48 -10.95
CA LYS A 56 5.85 -28.12 -10.60
C LYS A 56 6.10 -27.23 -11.82
N ILE A 57 5.77 -25.96 -11.68
CA ILE A 57 6.18 -24.89 -12.60
C ILE A 57 7.45 -24.18 -12.06
N SER A 58 8.07 -23.32 -12.87
CA SER A 58 9.19 -22.53 -12.39
C SER A 58 8.74 -21.53 -11.29
N MET A 59 9.66 -21.13 -10.41
CA MET A 59 9.35 -20.10 -9.39
C MET A 59 8.93 -18.79 -10.07
N LEU A 60 9.58 -18.40 -11.15
CA LEU A 60 9.24 -17.19 -11.90
C LEU A 60 7.82 -17.25 -12.48
N ASP A 61 7.40 -18.41 -13.01
CA ASP A 61 6.05 -18.58 -13.56
C ASP A 61 5.00 -18.64 -12.44
N PHE A 62 5.35 -19.23 -11.30
CA PHE A 62 4.50 -19.21 -10.12
C PHE A 62 4.26 -17.78 -9.62
N GLU A 63 5.33 -17.01 -9.44
CA GLU A 63 5.23 -15.61 -8.99
C GLU A 63 4.53 -14.73 -10.04
N ARG A 64 4.63 -15.03 -11.33
CA ARG A 64 3.86 -14.37 -12.40
C ARG A 64 2.36 -14.60 -12.25
N ILE A 65 1.96 -15.83 -12.00
CA ILE A 65 0.54 -16.19 -11.78
C ILE A 65 0.05 -15.52 -10.50
N LEU A 66 0.83 -15.58 -9.42
CA LEU A 66 0.51 -14.97 -8.14
C LEU A 66 0.31 -13.47 -8.28
N LEU A 67 1.25 -12.76 -8.90
CA LEU A 67 1.16 -11.31 -9.11
C LEU A 67 -0.07 -10.94 -9.94
N LYS A 68 -0.36 -11.69 -10.99
CA LYS A 68 -1.55 -11.48 -11.83
C LYS A 68 -2.84 -11.60 -11.02
N GLU A 69 -2.99 -12.67 -10.26
CA GLU A 69 -4.14 -12.92 -9.40
C GLU A 69 -4.29 -11.85 -8.31
N GLN A 70 -3.18 -11.46 -7.67
CA GLN A 70 -3.18 -10.42 -6.66
C GLN A 70 -3.68 -9.08 -7.23
N LEU A 71 -3.16 -8.67 -8.38
CA LEU A 71 -3.55 -7.42 -9.03
C LEU A 71 -5.04 -7.41 -9.41
N ILE A 72 -5.55 -8.52 -9.97
CA ILE A 72 -6.97 -8.66 -10.33
C ILE A 72 -7.85 -8.59 -9.09
N ASN A 73 -7.50 -9.31 -8.03
CA ASN A 73 -8.27 -9.29 -6.79
C ASN A 73 -8.30 -7.88 -6.20
N GLU A 74 -7.17 -7.20 -6.11
CA GLU A 74 -7.09 -5.85 -5.56
C GLU A 74 -7.91 -4.85 -6.38
N GLU A 75 -7.92 -4.97 -7.70
CA GLU A 75 -8.75 -4.15 -8.58
C GLU A 75 -10.24 -4.41 -8.36
N CYS A 76 -10.67 -5.69 -8.34
CA CYS A 76 -12.06 -6.08 -8.11
C CYS A 76 -12.57 -5.60 -6.75
N PHE A 77 -11.80 -5.78 -5.67
CA PHE A 77 -12.19 -5.36 -4.34
C PHE A 77 -12.21 -3.83 -4.20
N SER A 78 -11.26 -3.13 -4.84
CA SER A 78 -11.24 -1.68 -4.89
C SER A 78 -12.47 -1.13 -5.64
N TYR A 79 -12.85 -1.75 -6.75
CA TYR A 79 -14.06 -1.41 -7.48
C TYR A 79 -15.31 -1.63 -6.61
N ALA A 80 -15.44 -2.80 -5.99
CA ALA A 80 -16.57 -3.12 -5.12
C ALA A 80 -16.68 -2.14 -3.95
N ALA A 81 -15.56 -1.79 -3.31
CA ALA A 81 -15.54 -0.85 -2.20
C ALA A 81 -16.02 0.56 -2.59
N ASN A 82 -15.74 0.98 -3.83
CA ASN A 82 -16.21 2.28 -4.34
C ASN A 82 -17.71 2.32 -4.66
N LEU A 83 -18.36 1.17 -4.81
CA LEU A 83 -19.82 1.08 -5.03
C LEU A 83 -20.63 1.16 -3.74
N ILE A 84 -20.00 0.99 -2.59
CA ILE A 84 -20.67 0.92 -1.28
C ILE A 84 -20.65 2.30 -0.62
N ASP A 85 -21.82 2.76 -0.21
CA ASP A 85 -21.99 4.04 0.53
C ASP A 85 -21.69 3.86 2.04
N LYS A 86 -20.48 3.35 2.36
CA LYS A 86 -19.94 3.18 3.72
C LYS A 86 -18.45 3.45 3.71
N LYS A 87 -17.88 3.67 4.89
CA LYS A 87 -16.41 3.66 5.05
C LYS A 87 -15.93 2.23 4.79
N CYS A 88 -15.06 2.07 3.80
CA CYS A 88 -14.51 0.78 3.40
C CYS A 88 -13.02 0.69 3.70
N VAL A 89 -12.59 -0.48 4.14
CA VAL A 89 -11.17 -0.83 4.31
C VAL A 89 -10.92 -2.15 3.60
N ILE A 90 -9.88 -2.21 2.79
CA ILE A 90 -9.41 -3.43 2.12
C ILE A 90 -8.13 -3.86 2.85
N ILE A 91 -8.12 -5.06 3.39
CA ILE A 91 -6.94 -5.67 4.02
C ILE A 91 -6.46 -6.79 3.10
N CYS A 92 -5.24 -6.67 2.63
CA CYS A 92 -4.59 -7.70 1.83
C CYS A 92 -3.72 -8.58 2.74
N ASP A 93 -4.01 -9.89 2.81
CA ASP A 93 -3.06 -10.86 3.41
C ASP A 93 -1.95 -11.11 2.40
N ARG A 94 -0.86 -10.43 2.59
CA ARG A 94 0.23 -10.16 1.67
C ARG A 94 -0.12 -9.16 0.56
N GLY A 95 0.90 -8.60 -0.04
CA GLY A 95 0.77 -7.64 -1.12
C GLY A 95 1.73 -7.93 -2.25
N VAL A 96 1.64 -7.14 -3.31
CA VAL A 96 2.38 -7.36 -4.56
C VAL A 96 3.91 -7.36 -4.39
N PHE A 97 4.45 -6.68 -3.38
CA PHE A 97 5.89 -6.67 -3.13
C PHE A 97 6.41 -7.92 -2.40
N ASP A 98 5.53 -8.74 -1.82
CA ASP A 98 5.93 -10.04 -1.27
C ASP A 98 6.54 -10.93 -2.35
N VAL A 99 6.09 -10.82 -3.61
CA VAL A 99 6.66 -11.48 -4.79
C VAL A 99 8.17 -11.21 -4.93
N LYS A 100 8.61 -9.98 -4.64
CA LYS A 100 10.02 -9.59 -4.70
C LYS A 100 10.90 -10.42 -3.76
N SER A 101 10.36 -10.91 -2.64
CA SER A 101 11.12 -11.72 -1.67
C SER A 101 11.54 -13.09 -2.21
N PHE A 102 10.91 -13.58 -3.28
CA PHE A 102 11.16 -14.87 -3.91
C PHE A 102 11.90 -14.77 -5.25
N LEU A 103 12.07 -13.56 -5.79
CA LEU A 103 12.73 -13.29 -7.06
C LEU A 103 14.01 -12.46 -6.85
N ASN A 104 14.94 -12.56 -7.79
CA ASN A 104 16.01 -11.57 -7.87
C ASN A 104 15.50 -10.25 -8.47
N GLU A 105 16.24 -9.16 -8.31
CA GLU A 105 15.83 -7.82 -8.74
C GLU A 105 15.49 -7.75 -10.23
N LYS A 106 16.31 -8.38 -11.07
CA LYS A 106 16.13 -8.37 -12.54
C LYS A 106 14.84 -9.07 -12.96
N ASP A 107 14.55 -10.23 -12.37
CA ASP A 107 13.35 -10.99 -12.68
C ASP A 107 12.10 -10.27 -12.19
N PHE A 108 12.17 -9.68 -10.99
CA PHE A 108 11.07 -8.85 -10.46
C PHE A 108 10.80 -7.63 -11.36
N ASP A 109 11.85 -6.88 -11.76
CA ASP A 109 11.71 -5.72 -12.65
C ASP A 109 11.13 -6.08 -14.01
N SER A 110 11.56 -7.23 -14.56
CA SER A 110 11.01 -7.75 -15.81
C SER A 110 9.54 -8.09 -15.67
N LEU A 111 9.20 -8.76 -14.56
CA LEU A 111 7.84 -9.20 -14.27
C LEU A 111 6.87 -8.03 -14.13
N ILE A 112 7.18 -7.01 -13.34
CA ILE A 112 6.29 -5.86 -13.18
C ILE A 112 6.10 -5.08 -14.49
N LYS A 113 7.14 -4.99 -15.33
CA LYS A 113 7.06 -4.37 -16.67
C LYS A 113 6.13 -5.15 -17.60
N GLU A 114 6.13 -6.48 -17.53
CA GLU A 114 5.20 -7.33 -18.29
C GLU A 114 3.74 -6.98 -17.99
N PHE A 115 3.43 -6.60 -16.74
CA PHE A 115 2.10 -6.12 -16.35
C PHE A 115 1.88 -4.61 -16.58
N GLY A 116 2.82 -3.93 -17.24
CA GLY A 116 2.73 -2.48 -17.50
C GLY A 116 2.76 -1.64 -16.23
N LYS A 117 3.40 -2.13 -15.16
CA LYS A 117 3.49 -1.46 -13.86
C LYS A 117 4.91 -0.97 -13.57
N THR A 118 5.00 -0.03 -12.65
CA THR A 118 6.26 0.43 -12.06
C THR A 118 6.32 0.08 -10.57
N LYS A 119 7.52 0.04 -10.00
CA LYS A 119 7.71 -0.19 -8.55
C LYS A 119 6.94 0.83 -7.71
N LEU A 120 6.98 2.10 -8.11
CA LEU A 120 6.30 3.16 -7.38
C LEU A 120 4.78 3.01 -7.44
N GLU A 121 4.21 2.70 -8.61
CA GLU A 121 2.77 2.46 -8.75
C GLU A 121 2.29 1.34 -7.84
N LEU A 122 2.99 0.21 -7.86
CA LEU A 122 2.64 -0.94 -7.03
C LEU A 122 2.77 -0.62 -5.53
N MET A 123 3.85 0.06 -5.15
CA MET A 123 4.10 0.45 -3.76
C MET A 123 3.07 1.45 -3.26
N ASP A 124 2.80 2.47 -4.06
CA ASP A 124 1.87 3.55 -3.71
C ASP A 124 0.39 3.12 -3.80
N SER A 125 0.12 1.90 -4.28
CA SER A 125 -1.23 1.35 -4.28
C SER A 125 -1.74 0.98 -2.88
N TYR A 126 -0.85 0.89 -1.88
CA TYR A 126 -1.22 0.66 -0.49
C TYR A 126 -1.04 1.94 0.33
N ASP A 127 -2.03 2.25 1.18
CA ASP A 127 -1.99 3.42 2.07
C ASP A 127 -1.17 3.15 3.33
N LEU A 128 -1.09 1.90 3.72
CA LEU A 128 -0.36 1.41 4.89
C LEU A 128 0.13 -0.02 4.65
N VAL A 129 1.36 -0.30 5.05
CA VAL A 129 1.91 -1.66 5.10
C VAL A 129 2.30 -1.97 6.53
N ILE A 130 1.82 -3.09 7.06
CA ILE A 130 2.16 -3.58 8.38
C ILE A 130 2.90 -4.91 8.22
N SER A 131 4.19 -4.90 8.56
CA SER A 131 5.00 -6.11 8.59
C SER A 131 5.04 -6.68 10.00
N LEU A 132 4.52 -7.89 10.15
CA LEU A 132 4.56 -8.62 11.41
C LEU A 132 5.81 -9.48 11.46
N THR A 133 6.67 -9.24 12.43
CA THR A 133 7.88 -10.06 12.61
C THR A 133 7.52 -11.50 12.96
N THR A 134 8.17 -12.47 12.31
CA THR A 134 7.99 -13.90 12.57
C THR A 134 8.26 -14.28 14.03
N ALA A 135 7.52 -15.26 14.57
CA ALA A 135 7.79 -15.80 15.92
C ALA A 135 9.20 -16.39 16.03
N ALA A 136 9.83 -16.81 14.92
CA ALA A 136 11.21 -17.26 14.88
C ALA A 136 12.20 -16.22 15.41
N LYS A 137 11.86 -14.91 15.35
CA LYS A 137 12.62 -13.80 15.91
C LYS A 137 12.06 -13.39 17.28
N GLY A 138 12.69 -13.84 18.36
CA GLY A 138 12.38 -13.40 19.74
C GLY A 138 11.19 -14.09 20.42
N ALA A 139 10.44 -14.96 19.72
CA ALA A 139 9.31 -15.71 20.28
C ALA A 139 9.33 -17.19 19.85
N GLN A 140 10.51 -17.77 19.72
CA GLN A 140 10.76 -19.10 19.12
C GLN A 140 9.93 -20.24 19.74
N LYS A 141 9.60 -20.16 21.03
CA LYS A 141 8.74 -21.16 21.69
C LYS A 141 7.32 -21.25 21.13
N TYR A 142 6.89 -20.25 20.38
CA TYR A 142 5.58 -20.20 19.70
C TYR A 142 5.69 -20.48 18.21
N TYR A 143 6.91 -20.70 17.70
CA TYR A 143 7.08 -21.07 16.29
C TYR A 143 6.61 -22.49 16.08
N THR A 144 5.63 -22.70 15.21
CA THR A 144 5.10 -24.02 14.85
C THR A 144 4.83 -24.09 13.36
N THR A 145 5.13 -25.23 12.77
CA THR A 145 4.80 -25.52 11.36
C THR A 145 3.49 -26.30 11.22
N SER A 146 2.87 -26.73 12.32
CA SER A 146 1.68 -27.60 12.33
C SER A 146 0.42 -26.91 11.81
N ASN A 147 0.35 -25.58 11.81
CA ASN A 147 -0.84 -24.81 11.46
C ASN A 147 -1.00 -24.58 9.93
N ASN A 148 -0.03 -24.99 9.12
CA ASN A 148 -0.12 -24.88 7.66
C ASN A 148 0.73 -25.99 7.01
N SER A 149 0.06 -26.93 6.36
CA SER A 149 0.69 -28.09 5.70
C SER A 149 1.67 -27.71 4.57
N ALA A 150 1.56 -26.50 4.03
CA ALA A 150 2.48 -25.98 3.03
C ALA A 150 3.83 -25.50 3.61
N ARG A 151 3.97 -25.41 4.96
CA ARG A 151 5.17 -24.92 5.62
C ARG A 151 6.12 -26.05 6.00
N LYS A 152 7.34 -25.95 5.48
CA LYS A 152 8.44 -26.85 5.80
C LYS A 152 9.68 -26.11 6.34
N GLU A 153 9.59 -24.78 6.48
CA GLU A 153 10.71 -23.90 6.83
C GLU A 153 11.13 -24.11 8.29
N ASP A 154 12.41 -24.30 8.50
CA ASP A 154 13.00 -24.29 9.85
C ASP A 154 13.06 -22.84 10.39
N ILE A 155 13.51 -22.69 11.66
CA ILE A 155 13.61 -21.37 12.31
C ILE A 155 14.55 -20.43 11.54
N LYS A 156 15.65 -20.92 10.98
CA LYS A 156 16.62 -20.10 10.25
C LYS A 156 16.05 -19.64 8.92
N GLU A 157 15.42 -20.54 8.20
CA GLU A 157 14.74 -20.25 6.93
C GLU A 157 13.61 -19.24 7.15
N ALA A 158 12.85 -19.39 8.23
CA ALA A 158 11.80 -18.44 8.59
C ALA A 158 12.33 -17.02 8.89
N ILE A 159 13.48 -16.91 9.55
CA ILE A 159 14.14 -15.62 9.79
C ILE A 159 14.57 -15.00 8.47
N ILE A 160 15.21 -15.76 7.58
CA ILE A 160 15.65 -15.29 6.27
C ILE A 160 14.45 -14.84 5.41
N SER A 161 13.37 -15.62 5.42
CA SER A 161 12.14 -15.29 4.72
C SER A 161 11.52 -13.98 5.22
N ASP A 162 11.47 -13.79 6.54
CA ASP A 162 10.96 -12.58 7.17
C ASP A 162 11.82 -11.35 6.81
N ASP A 163 13.15 -11.47 6.84
CA ASP A 163 14.07 -10.40 6.41
C ASP A 163 13.87 -10.00 4.95
N LYS A 164 13.68 -10.97 4.07
CA LYS A 164 13.43 -10.72 2.65
C LYS A 164 12.11 -9.96 2.42
N VAL A 165 11.05 -10.37 3.12
CA VAL A 165 9.75 -9.70 3.03
C VAL A 165 9.82 -8.28 3.57
N GLU A 166 10.46 -8.07 4.72
CA GLU A 166 10.64 -6.74 5.29
C GLU A 166 11.45 -5.83 4.37
N ASN A 167 12.55 -6.36 3.79
CA ASN A 167 13.36 -5.63 2.82
C ASN A 167 12.60 -5.29 1.53
N ALA A 168 11.73 -6.17 1.05
CA ALA A 168 10.92 -5.91 -0.14
C ALA A 168 10.03 -4.67 0.03
N TRP A 169 9.52 -4.43 1.23
CA TRP A 169 8.67 -3.30 1.56
C TRP A 169 9.39 -2.07 2.15
N SER A 170 10.70 -2.14 2.35
CA SER A 170 11.49 -1.09 3.04
C SER A 170 11.33 0.31 2.45
N PHE A 171 10.99 0.41 1.16
CA PHE A 171 10.78 1.68 0.45
C PHE A 171 9.37 2.24 0.56
N HIS A 172 8.44 1.53 1.19
CA HIS A 172 7.08 2.01 1.37
C HIS A 172 7.02 3.16 2.39
N ASN A 173 6.36 4.27 2.02
CA ASN A 173 6.32 5.49 2.85
C ASN A 173 5.72 5.30 4.24
N ASN A 174 4.79 4.37 4.35
CA ASN A 174 4.03 4.12 5.57
C ASN A 174 4.15 2.64 5.96
N LEU A 175 5.39 2.14 5.97
CA LEU A 175 5.70 0.82 6.53
C LEU A 175 5.73 0.91 8.05
N LYS A 176 5.08 -0.06 8.71
CA LYS A 176 5.11 -0.25 10.16
C LYS A 176 5.54 -1.68 10.47
N ILE A 177 6.64 -1.82 11.18
CA ILE A 177 7.15 -3.12 11.64
C ILE A 177 6.65 -3.36 13.06
N VAL A 178 5.96 -4.48 13.26
CA VAL A 178 5.42 -4.87 14.56
C VAL A 178 6.18 -6.10 15.06
N SER A 179 7.11 -5.87 15.98
CA SER A 179 8.03 -6.87 16.51
C SER A 179 7.42 -7.71 17.63
N ASN A 180 8.14 -8.77 18.03
CA ASN A 180 7.79 -9.65 19.16
C ASN A 180 8.35 -9.15 20.50
N LYS A 181 8.59 -7.83 20.65
CA LYS A 181 9.16 -7.24 21.87
C LYS A 181 8.25 -7.43 23.09
N TYR A 182 6.96 -7.48 22.86
CA TYR A 182 5.93 -7.60 23.89
C TYR A 182 5.19 -8.93 23.76
N SER A 183 4.16 -9.14 24.59
CA SER A 183 3.28 -10.30 24.47
C SER A 183 2.55 -10.35 23.12
N PHE A 184 2.03 -11.53 22.77
CA PHE A 184 1.28 -11.69 21.53
C PHE A 184 0.01 -10.81 21.49
N ASP A 185 -0.68 -10.70 22.62
CA ASP A 185 -1.87 -9.86 22.73
C ASP A 185 -1.55 -8.37 22.54
N GLU A 186 -0.45 -7.90 23.15
CA GLU A 186 0.04 -6.53 22.94
C GLU A 186 0.46 -6.29 21.50
N LYS A 187 1.09 -7.27 20.84
CA LYS A 187 1.42 -7.22 19.42
C LYS A 187 0.15 -7.03 18.58
N MET A 188 -0.89 -7.81 18.85
CA MET A 188 -2.18 -7.70 18.13
C MET A 188 -2.89 -6.37 18.41
N ASN A 189 -2.83 -5.88 19.65
CA ASN A 189 -3.37 -4.56 20.01
C ASN A 189 -2.62 -3.45 19.28
N ASN A 190 -1.30 -3.52 19.18
CA ASN A 190 -0.49 -2.55 18.47
C ASN A 190 -0.84 -2.48 16.97
N VAL A 191 -1.12 -3.62 16.33
CA VAL A 191 -1.62 -3.65 14.95
C VAL A 191 -2.90 -2.84 14.80
N LEU A 192 -3.86 -3.04 15.71
CA LEU A 192 -5.12 -2.30 15.70
C LEU A 192 -4.93 -0.80 15.91
N GLU A 193 -4.09 -0.41 16.86
CA GLU A 193 -3.81 1.00 17.13
C GLU A 193 -3.15 1.69 15.93
N ILE A 194 -2.23 1.00 15.23
CA ILE A 194 -1.64 1.50 13.99
C ILE A 194 -2.72 1.76 12.93
N ILE A 195 -3.66 0.81 12.75
CA ILE A 195 -4.76 0.93 11.78
C ILE A 195 -5.73 2.04 12.20
N LYS A 196 -6.16 2.08 13.45
CA LYS A 196 -7.04 3.13 13.99
C LYS A 196 -6.45 4.52 13.77
N LYS A 197 -5.17 4.69 14.07
CA LYS A 197 -4.44 5.93 13.84
C LYS A 197 -4.38 6.29 12.35
N HIS A 198 -4.15 5.32 11.48
CA HIS A 198 -4.13 5.52 10.04
C HIS A 198 -5.50 5.94 9.50
N LEU A 199 -6.57 5.30 9.94
CA LEU A 199 -7.95 5.60 9.56
C LEU A 199 -8.50 6.88 10.23
N ASN A 200 -7.74 7.53 11.10
CA ASN A 200 -8.14 8.69 11.91
C ASN A 200 -9.41 8.41 12.75
N ILE A 201 -9.51 7.21 13.30
CA ILE A 201 -10.61 6.83 14.18
C ILE A 201 -10.44 7.56 15.52
N ASP A 202 -9.20 7.71 15.98
CA ASP A 202 -8.86 8.55 17.12
C ASP A 202 -8.59 9.99 16.68
N GLU A 203 -9.00 10.99 17.46
CA GLU A 203 -8.79 12.40 17.13
C GLU A 203 -7.33 12.70 16.82
N LYS A 204 -7.09 13.28 15.64
CA LYS A 204 -5.74 13.68 15.21
C LYS A 204 -5.16 14.73 16.13
N LYS A 205 -4.14 14.36 16.88
CA LYS A 205 -3.13 15.34 17.35
C LYS A 205 -2.00 15.38 16.33
N GLU A 206 -2.05 16.29 15.37
CA GLU A 206 -0.88 16.59 14.53
C GLU A 206 0.14 17.33 15.38
N ALA A 207 1.31 16.71 15.62
CA ALA A 207 2.46 17.39 16.19
C ALA A 207 3.39 17.85 15.06
N LYS A 208 3.69 19.15 15.00
CA LYS A 208 4.70 19.71 14.10
C LYS A 208 5.94 19.99 14.93
N TYR A 209 7.07 19.47 14.48
CA TYR A 209 8.36 19.71 15.13
C TYR A 209 9.21 20.61 14.24
N LEU A 210 9.86 21.59 14.86
CA LEU A 210 10.94 22.34 14.22
C LEU A 210 12.19 21.46 14.26
N VAL A 211 12.84 21.33 13.12
CA VAL A 211 14.08 20.57 12.98
C VAL A 211 15.19 21.56 12.65
N GLU A 212 16.29 21.49 13.40
CA GLU A 212 17.49 22.26 13.07
C GLU A 212 18.11 21.76 11.76
N LEU A 213 18.43 22.69 10.87
CA LEU A 213 19.11 22.43 9.62
C LEU A 213 20.57 22.91 9.70
N PRO A 214 21.51 22.22 9.05
CA PRO A 214 21.32 21.06 8.17
C PRO A 214 21.15 19.76 8.95
N LEU A 215 20.21 18.93 8.50
CA LEU A 215 20.12 17.54 8.96
C LEU A 215 21.40 16.80 8.61
N ASN A 216 22.08 16.23 9.58
CA ASN A 216 23.21 15.35 9.35
C ASN A 216 22.69 13.98 8.89
N ILE A 217 22.58 13.83 7.56
CA ILE A 217 22.04 12.60 6.93
C ILE A 217 23.00 11.42 7.14
N ASP A 218 24.29 11.67 7.39
CA ASP A 218 25.31 10.62 7.56
C ASP A 218 25.05 9.75 8.81
N ASN A 219 24.27 10.28 9.75
CA ASN A 219 23.85 9.55 10.96
C ASN A 219 22.59 8.69 10.77
N ILE A 220 21.91 8.81 9.61
CA ILE A 220 20.73 8.04 9.29
C ILE A 220 21.17 6.81 8.51
N LYS A 221 21.04 5.63 9.13
CA LYS A 221 21.29 4.35 8.47
C LYS A 221 20.02 3.94 7.71
N ASP A 222 20.22 3.29 6.56
CA ASP A 222 19.13 2.65 5.80
C ASP A 222 18.01 3.60 5.35
N TYR A 223 18.36 4.66 4.63
CA TYR A 223 17.36 5.56 4.03
C TYR A 223 17.28 5.42 2.51
N THR A 224 16.08 5.64 2.00
CA THR A 224 15.83 5.76 0.57
C THR A 224 15.60 7.21 0.20
N LYS A 225 16.35 7.70 -0.79
CA LYS A 225 16.22 9.07 -1.29
C LYS A 225 15.12 9.14 -2.36
N ILE A 226 13.98 9.72 -2.02
CA ILE A 226 12.90 9.98 -2.96
C ILE A 226 12.86 11.48 -3.26
N ARG A 227 12.87 11.83 -4.54
CA ARG A 227 12.66 13.21 -4.96
C ARG A 227 11.17 13.50 -5.02
N ILE A 228 10.72 14.53 -4.32
CA ILE A 228 9.34 14.99 -4.35
C ILE A 228 9.29 16.39 -4.94
N THR A 229 8.48 16.57 -5.98
CA THR A 229 8.13 17.89 -6.53
C THR A 229 6.63 18.09 -6.30
N GLN A 230 6.25 19.23 -5.74
CA GLN A 230 4.86 19.52 -5.38
C GLN A 230 4.48 20.91 -5.86
N THR A 231 3.30 21.01 -6.47
CA THR A 231 2.72 22.27 -6.95
C THR A 231 1.32 22.41 -6.38
N TYR A 232 1.04 23.53 -5.77
CA TYR A 232 -0.31 23.90 -5.34
C TYR A 232 -1.01 24.63 -6.48
N LEU A 233 -2.23 24.21 -6.77
CA LEU A 233 -3.07 24.85 -7.76
C LEU A 233 -3.96 25.88 -7.05
N LYS A 234 -4.14 27.03 -7.71
CA LYS A 234 -5.06 28.07 -7.22
C LYS A 234 -6.49 27.55 -7.41
N THR A 235 -7.25 27.48 -6.33
CA THR A 235 -8.65 27.05 -6.34
C THR A 235 -9.53 28.18 -5.80
N ASN A 236 -10.80 28.16 -6.18
CA ASN A 236 -11.81 29.09 -5.64
C ASN A 236 -12.55 28.38 -4.51
N GLY A 237 -12.69 29.03 -3.35
CA GLY A 237 -13.44 28.53 -2.21
C GLY A 237 -12.62 27.66 -1.26
N ASN A 238 -13.30 26.78 -0.52
CA ASN A 238 -12.74 25.98 0.59
C ASN A 238 -12.02 24.71 0.12
N TYR A 239 -11.36 24.76 -1.02
CA TYR A 239 -10.60 23.65 -1.57
C TYR A 239 -9.12 23.98 -1.69
N GLU A 240 -8.27 23.07 -1.27
CA GLU A 240 -6.86 23.03 -1.61
C GLU A 240 -6.61 21.89 -2.58
N MET A 241 -6.00 22.17 -3.70
CA MET A 241 -5.59 21.15 -4.68
C MET A 241 -4.08 21.22 -4.87
N ARG A 242 -3.44 20.05 -4.80
CA ARG A 242 -2.01 19.95 -5.07
C ARG A 242 -1.70 18.79 -6.00
N LEU A 243 -0.73 19.03 -6.88
CA LEU A 243 -0.10 18.02 -7.70
C LEU A 243 1.22 17.64 -7.05
N ARG A 244 1.52 16.35 -6.97
CA ARG A 244 2.78 15.83 -6.46
C ARG A 244 3.36 14.83 -7.43
N LYS A 245 4.62 15.01 -7.77
CA LYS A 245 5.46 14.03 -8.45
C LYS A 245 6.40 13.41 -7.42
N ARG A 246 6.47 12.10 -7.36
CA ARG A 246 7.50 11.35 -6.65
C ARG A 246 8.40 10.66 -7.68
N SER A 247 9.69 10.66 -7.43
CA SER A 247 10.67 10.03 -8.31
C SER A 247 11.58 9.14 -7.48
N LEU A 248 11.71 7.89 -7.86
CA LEU A 248 12.60 6.88 -7.30
C LEU A 248 13.27 6.14 -8.46
N GLU A 249 14.58 6.05 -8.47
CA GLU A 249 15.37 5.30 -9.47
C GLU A 249 15.00 5.62 -10.94
N GLY A 250 14.61 6.86 -11.22
CA GLY A 250 14.16 7.29 -12.56
C GLY A 250 12.68 7.06 -12.86
N GLU A 251 11.98 6.28 -12.06
CA GLU A 251 10.55 6.11 -12.15
C GLU A 251 9.79 7.28 -11.51
N ASN A 252 8.65 7.65 -12.06
CA ASN A 252 7.85 8.77 -11.58
C ASN A 252 6.41 8.37 -11.34
N THR A 253 5.88 8.78 -10.20
CA THR A 253 4.46 8.66 -9.87
C THR A 253 3.86 10.04 -9.64
N TYR A 254 2.63 10.22 -10.07
CA TYR A 254 1.94 11.50 -9.98
C TYR A 254 0.66 11.35 -9.17
N TYR A 255 0.43 12.33 -8.28
CA TYR A 255 -0.75 12.37 -7.41
C TYR A 255 -1.45 13.70 -7.53
N VAL A 256 -2.77 13.67 -7.49
CA VAL A 256 -3.59 14.84 -7.18
C VAL A 256 -4.16 14.65 -5.80
N THR A 257 -3.99 15.64 -4.96
CA THR A 257 -4.66 15.68 -3.65
C THR A 257 -5.62 16.84 -3.64
N ILE A 258 -6.87 16.57 -3.29
CA ILE A 258 -7.90 17.60 -3.10
C ILE A 258 -8.30 17.57 -1.63
N LYS A 259 -8.15 18.69 -0.94
CA LYS A 259 -8.64 18.90 0.41
C LYS A 259 -9.79 19.88 0.38
N LYS A 260 -10.81 19.64 1.17
CA LYS A 260 -11.90 20.59 1.40
C LYS A 260 -11.96 20.94 2.87
N THR A 261 -12.07 22.20 3.19
CA THR A 261 -12.26 22.67 4.56
C THR A 261 -13.76 22.75 4.84
N TYR A 262 -14.21 22.08 5.90
CA TYR A 262 -15.56 22.14 6.43
C TYR A 262 -15.48 22.60 7.88
N ASP A 263 -16.15 23.68 8.25
CA ASP A 263 -16.26 24.17 9.63
C ASP A 263 -14.90 24.14 10.36
N ASP A 264 -13.88 24.77 9.77
CA ASP A 264 -12.48 24.84 10.24
C ASP A 264 -11.75 23.49 10.39
N LYS A 265 -12.34 22.39 9.88
CA LYS A 265 -11.67 21.09 9.79
C LYS A 265 -11.35 20.72 8.34
N GLU A 266 -10.07 20.47 8.07
CA GLU A 266 -9.64 19.97 6.76
C GLU A 266 -10.03 18.50 6.58
N LYS A 267 -10.73 18.18 5.51
CA LYS A 267 -11.00 16.82 5.09
C LYS A 267 -10.38 16.54 3.74
N ILE A 268 -9.51 15.53 3.65
CA ILE A 268 -8.99 15.04 2.37
C ILE A 268 -10.13 14.33 1.65
N ILE A 269 -10.50 14.82 0.46
CA ILE A 269 -11.61 14.26 -0.30
C ILE A 269 -11.16 13.08 -1.15
N SER A 270 -9.92 13.08 -1.65
CA SER A 270 -9.34 11.95 -2.37
C SER A 270 -7.84 12.15 -2.63
N PRO A 271 -6.99 11.15 -2.42
CA PRO A 271 -5.78 10.98 -3.21
C PRO A 271 -6.19 10.32 -4.54
N LEU A 272 -6.30 11.04 -5.62
CA LEU A 272 -6.48 10.46 -6.95
C LEU A 272 -5.10 10.09 -7.49
N PHE A 273 -4.86 8.80 -7.70
CA PHE A 273 -3.70 8.33 -8.45
C PHE A 273 -3.96 8.63 -9.93
N ILE A 274 -3.07 9.42 -10.52
CA ILE A 274 -3.06 9.61 -11.96
C ILE A 274 -1.92 8.78 -12.51
N PHE A 275 -2.24 7.62 -13.05
CA PHE A 275 -1.31 6.86 -13.86
C PHE A 275 -1.12 7.61 -15.19
N VAL A 276 0.00 8.27 -15.34
CA VAL A 276 0.38 8.87 -16.61
C VAL A 276 1.66 8.21 -17.05
N ASN A 277 1.53 7.27 -17.96
CA ASN A 277 2.66 6.75 -18.70
C ASN A 277 3.13 7.87 -19.65
N ILE A 278 4.04 8.74 -19.18
CA ILE A 278 4.46 9.91 -19.93
C ILE A 278 5.74 9.62 -20.66
N THR A 279 5.58 9.23 -21.91
CA THR A 279 6.54 9.53 -22.97
C THR A 279 6.19 10.86 -23.68
N LEU A 280 5.39 11.74 -23.06
CA LEU A 280 4.84 12.92 -23.71
C LEU A 280 5.28 14.22 -23.02
N THR A 281 5.64 15.18 -23.85
CA THR A 281 6.13 16.53 -23.53
C THR A 281 5.25 17.30 -22.53
N ARG A 282 5.86 18.20 -21.77
CA ARG A 282 5.27 19.08 -20.74
C ARG A 282 3.86 19.63 -21.04
N PHE A 283 3.49 19.75 -22.31
CA PHE A 283 2.24 20.34 -22.78
C PHE A 283 1.02 19.44 -22.53
N TYR A 284 1.15 18.12 -22.68
CA TYR A 284 0.05 17.18 -22.54
C TYR A 284 -0.36 16.90 -21.09
N ILE A 285 0.56 17.07 -20.13
CA ILE A 285 0.25 16.90 -18.70
C ILE A 285 -0.82 17.89 -18.25
N ASN A 286 -0.71 19.14 -18.65
CA ASN A 286 -1.66 20.19 -18.28
C ASN A 286 -3.07 19.95 -18.86
N VAL A 287 -3.13 19.43 -20.08
CA VAL A 287 -4.41 19.14 -20.75
C VAL A 287 -5.08 17.91 -20.13
N LEU A 288 -4.33 16.87 -19.82
CA LEU A 288 -4.88 15.64 -19.21
C LEU A 288 -5.38 15.88 -17.78
N ILE A 289 -4.65 16.67 -16.99
CA ILE A 289 -5.07 17.07 -15.63
C ILE A 289 -6.36 17.85 -15.67
N VAL A 290 -6.50 18.82 -16.61
CA VAL A 290 -7.73 19.57 -16.80
C VAL A 290 -8.88 18.66 -17.19
N PHE A 291 -8.64 17.66 -18.06
CA PHE A 291 -9.68 16.72 -18.51
C PHE A 291 -10.15 15.79 -17.39
N ILE A 292 -9.24 15.29 -16.56
CA ILE A 292 -9.55 14.43 -15.40
C ILE A 292 -10.29 15.25 -14.34
N VAL A 293 -9.83 16.45 -14.03
CA VAL A 293 -10.50 17.35 -13.10
C VAL A 293 -11.91 17.72 -13.60
N CYS A 294 -12.08 18.02 -14.90
CA CYS A 294 -13.39 18.29 -15.48
C CYS A 294 -14.33 17.08 -15.43
N ASN A 295 -13.83 15.86 -15.67
CA ASN A 295 -14.67 14.65 -15.57
C ASN A 295 -15.08 14.30 -14.13
N ILE A 296 -14.22 14.55 -13.15
CA ILE A 296 -14.56 14.37 -11.74
C ILE A 296 -15.63 15.39 -11.29
N PHE A 297 -15.56 16.62 -11.80
CA PHE A 297 -16.53 17.67 -11.46
C PHE A 297 -17.81 17.64 -12.31
N ASN A 298 -17.81 17.04 -13.50
CA ASN A 298 -19.03 16.87 -14.30
C ASN A 298 -20.03 15.88 -13.69
N ASN A 299 -19.60 15.01 -12.79
CA ASN A 299 -20.53 14.21 -11.94
C ASN A 299 -21.07 15.01 -10.73
N PHE A 300 -20.59 16.24 -10.49
CA PHE A 300 -21.08 17.15 -9.47
C PHE A 300 -21.34 18.54 -10.07
N TYR A 301 -22.54 18.74 -10.63
CA TYR A 301 -23.11 20.03 -11.04
C TYR A 301 -22.27 20.93 -11.96
N LYS A 302 -22.85 21.17 -13.16
CA LYS A 302 -22.66 22.33 -14.02
C LYS A 302 -21.88 23.49 -13.38
N PHE A 303 -20.59 23.57 -13.65
CA PHE A 303 -19.82 24.79 -13.44
C PHE A 303 -19.34 25.32 -14.78
N TRP A 304 -20.01 26.34 -15.22
CA TRP A 304 -19.62 27.20 -16.30
C TRP A 304 -18.61 28.24 -15.81
N ASN A 305 -17.63 28.52 -16.65
CA ASN A 305 -16.60 29.56 -16.63
C ASN A 305 -15.23 29.17 -16.05
N PHE A 306 -14.52 28.30 -16.78
CA PHE A 306 -13.07 28.40 -16.82
C PHE A 306 -12.62 28.97 -18.16
N ARG A 307 -12.36 30.28 -18.21
CA ARG A 307 -11.51 30.84 -19.24
C ARG A 307 -10.07 30.44 -18.92
N CYS A 308 -9.56 29.47 -19.68
CA CYS A 308 -8.14 29.18 -19.71
C CYS A 308 -7.43 30.36 -20.41
N SER A 309 -6.90 31.31 -19.66
CA SER A 309 -5.96 32.29 -20.18
C SER A 309 -4.61 31.60 -20.26
N ILE A 310 -4.35 30.93 -21.38
CA ILE A 310 -3.00 30.53 -21.76
C ILE A 310 -2.36 31.78 -22.34
N CYS A 311 -1.53 32.44 -21.56
CA CYS A 311 -0.57 33.39 -22.12
C CYS A 311 0.60 32.60 -22.70
N PHE A 312 0.92 32.90 -23.95
CA PHE A 312 2.09 32.49 -24.72
C PHE A 312 3.43 32.83 -24.03
#